data_b2996963c0a47181b8b444a9e6f0df01
#
_entry.id   b2996963c0a47181b8b444a9e6f0df01
#
_cell.length_a   1.000
_cell.length_b   1.000
_cell.length_c   1.000
_cell.angle_alpha   90.00
_cell.angle_beta   90.00
_cell.angle_gamma   90.00
#
_symmetry.space_group_name_H-M   'P 1'
#
loop_
_entity.id
_entity.type
_entity.pdbx_description
1 polymer ?
#
loop_
_entity_poly.entity_id
_entity_poly.type
_entity_poly.pdbx_seq_one_letter_code
_entity_poly.pdbx_strand_id
1 'polypeptide(L)'
;MLVAMMVFLRLLPLILMGSIIGVVAERFNRRRLLLGGLVFLSIVCAILFLLALTGYITLWQVGVGAVVNGFLFSADFAIRRMLLGEVAGMRRLGAAMGLDSATNNATRMVGPLLGGVVYQAVGLEGTYLVGFVLSALAALMIARLSVDSSAPPVRTSSLLADIIEGLRYIRSNRVVMAVLVITVLMNFFAFPFLGMIPVIGKDILHLEPSLIGVLAAADGCGALFGAIVVAVFAQSVYYRRIFVIGSTIVLVAVFLFSLSGVFGLSVSVLLIGGLGLAGFGTMQSTLIFVETPASIRGRVLGILTMCIGTMPIGMLVVGLIADWIGAARAISVMTLCGMAVLTAVLVHWREMR
;
A
#
# COMPACT_ATOMS: atom_id res chain seq x y z
N MET A 1 -16.74 -8.43 13.27
CA MET A 1 -17.39 -7.24 12.69
C MET A 1 -16.69 -5.93 13.05
N LEU A 2 -16.50 -5.57 14.34
CA LEU A 2 -15.88 -4.29 14.76
C LEU A 2 -14.47 -4.06 14.19
N VAL A 3 -13.59 -5.07 14.20
CA VAL A 3 -12.23 -4.98 13.64
C VAL A 3 -12.27 -4.71 12.14
N ALA A 4 -13.13 -5.41 11.41
CA ALA A 4 -13.31 -5.19 9.96
C ALA A 4 -13.80 -3.76 9.67
N MET A 5 -14.72 -3.23 10.49
CA MET A 5 -15.19 -1.86 10.39
C MET A 5 -14.07 -0.84 10.64
N MET A 6 -13.19 -1.07 11.61
CA MET A 6 -12.04 -0.20 11.88
C MET A 6 -11.04 -0.19 10.72
N VAL A 7 -10.77 -1.35 10.13
CA VAL A 7 -9.91 -1.46 8.94
C VAL A 7 -10.56 -0.75 7.74
N PHE A 8 -11.86 -0.93 7.54
CA PHE A 8 -12.60 -0.23 6.50
C PHE A 8 -12.56 1.29 6.67
N LEU A 9 -12.84 1.79 7.89
CA LEU A 9 -12.78 3.22 8.20
C LEU A 9 -11.39 3.80 7.93
N ARG A 10 -10.33 3.06 8.26
CA ARG A 10 -8.95 3.46 7.97
C ARG A 10 -8.64 3.56 6.48
N LEU A 11 -9.21 2.66 5.67
CA LEU A 11 -8.92 2.58 4.23
C LEU A 11 -9.86 3.44 3.37
N LEU A 12 -11.00 3.83 3.92
CA LEU A 12 -12.00 4.67 3.23
C LEU A 12 -11.41 5.99 2.67
N PRO A 13 -10.56 6.73 3.39
CA PRO A 13 -9.94 7.95 2.87
C PRO A 13 -9.07 7.73 1.63
N LEU A 14 -8.45 6.55 1.46
CA LEU A 14 -7.66 6.25 0.25
C LEU A 14 -8.51 6.33 -1.02
N ILE A 15 -9.73 5.79 -0.95
CA ILE A 15 -10.65 5.78 -2.09
C ILE A 15 -11.18 7.19 -2.35
N LEU A 16 -11.63 7.88 -1.31
CA LEU A 16 -12.35 9.15 -1.45
C LEU A 16 -11.43 10.33 -1.72
N MET A 17 -10.25 10.36 -1.12
CA MET A 17 -9.41 11.55 -1.05
C MET A 17 -8.12 11.46 -1.88
N GLY A 18 -7.78 10.28 -2.43
CA GLY A 18 -6.50 10.08 -3.12
C GLY A 18 -6.24 11.08 -4.25
N SER A 19 -7.23 11.35 -5.12
CA SER A 19 -7.10 12.33 -6.21
C SER A 19 -6.98 13.76 -5.71
N ILE A 20 -7.75 14.14 -4.67
CA ILE A 20 -7.70 15.46 -4.05
C ILE A 20 -6.33 15.70 -3.44
N ILE A 21 -5.80 14.73 -2.72
CA ILE A 21 -4.47 14.79 -2.10
C ILE A 21 -3.38 14.93 -3.17
N GLY A 22 -3.50 14.22 -4.30
CA GLY A 22 -2.58 14.34 -5.42
C GLY A 22 -2.49 15.78 -5.95
N VAL A 23 -3.64 16.43 -6.13
CA VAL A 23 -3.71 17.83 -6.55
C VAL A 23 -3.17 18.79 -5.50
N VAL A 24 -3.47 18.57 -4.23
CA VAL A 24 -2.92 19.37 -3.11
C VAL A 24 -1.40 19.24 -3.05
N ALA A 25 -0.85 18.04 -3.26
CA ALA A 25 0.58 17.78 -3.30
C ALA A 25 1.31 18.52 -4.45
N GLU A 26 0.60 18.85 -5.56
CA GLU A 26 1.13 19.67 -6.64
C GLU A 26 1.11 21.17 -6.33
N ARG A 27 0.19 21.64 -5.49
CA ARG A 27 -0.02 23.08 -5.22
C ARG A 27 0.78 23.61 -4.05
N PHE A 28 1.14 22.75 -3.11
CA PHE A 28 1.80 23.13 -1.87
C PHE A 28 3.21 22.55 -1.77
N ASN A 29 4.02 23.16 -0.91
CA ASN A 29 5.35 22.65 -0.58
C ASN A 29 5.23 21.28 0.09
N ARG A 30 5.74 20.23 -0.58
CA ARG A 30 5.62 18.83 -0.20
C ARG A 30 6.23 18.53 1.16
N ARG A 31 7.38 19.15 1.47
CA ARG A 31 8.01 19.03 2.80
C ARG A 31 7.12 19.59 3.90
N ARG A 32 6.49 20.77 3.68
CA ARG A 32 5.56 21.35 4.68
C ARG A 32 4.30 20.51 4.85
N LEU A 33 3.78 19.94 3.78
CA LEU A 33 2.63 19.04 3.84
C LEU A 33 2.94 17.77 4.64
N LEU A 34 4.08 17.11 4.37
CA LEU A 34 4.53 15.93 5.12
C LEU A 34 4.75 16.28 6.60
N LEU A 35 5.45 17.36 6.87
CA LEU A 35 5.71 17.82 8.24
C LEU A 35 4.39 18.11 8.99
N GLY A 36 3.47 18.84 8.37
CA GLY A 36 2.16 19.15 8.96
C GLY A 36 1.35 17.87 9.23
N GLY A 37 1.35 16.92 8.29
CA GLY A 37 0.68 15.63 8.47
C GLY A 37 1.26 14.82 9.64
N LEU A 38 2.59 14.72 9.75
CA LEU A 38 3.26 14.00 10.84
C LEU A 38 3.05 14.66 12.20
N VAL A 39 3.09 15.99 12.26
CA VAL A 39 2.77 16.74 13.50
C VAL A 39 1.32 16.51 13.91
N PHE A 40 0.39 16.56 12.95
CA PHE A 40 -1.02 16.28 13.23
C PHE A 40 -1.25 14.85 13.70
N LEU A 41 -0.62 13.85 13.07
CA LEU A 41 -0.66 12.47 13.52
C LEU A 41 -0.11 12.29 14.93
N SER A 42 1.01 12.97 15.24
CA SER A 42 1.61 12.97 16.57
C SER A 42 0.64 13.51 17.63
N ILE A 43 -0.05 14.61 17.33
CA ILE A 43 -1.07 15.19 18.23
C ILE A 43 -2.22 14.21 18.44
N VAL A 44 -2.73 13.57 17.39
CA VAL A 44 -3.82 12.58 17.48
C VAL A 44 -3.39 11.38 18.33
N CYS A 45 -2.18 10.86 18.12
CA CYS A 45 -1.64 9.77 18.93
C CYS A 45 -1.47 10.17 20.40
N ALA A 46 -1.02 11.40 20.67
CA ALA A 46 -0.91 11.93 22.04
C ALA A 46 -2.27 12.04 22.73
N ILE A 47 -3.29 12.53 22.03
CA ILE A 47 -4.66 12.62 22.56
C ILE A 47 -5.20 11.21 22.88
N LEU A 48 -5.05 10.26 21.95
CA LEU A 48 -5.50 8.88 22.17
C LEU A 48 -4.71 8.18 23.29
N PHE A 49 -3.41 8.47 23.42
CA PHE A 49 -2.60 8.03 24.57
C PHE A 49 -3.16 8.54 25.90
N LEU A 50 -3.43 9.85 26.00
CA LEU A 50 -3.97 10.44 27.23
C LEU A 50 -5.36 9.90 27.56
N LEU A 51 -6.22 9.71 26.56
CA LEU A 51 -7.53 9.10 26.74
C LEU A 51 -7.45 7.63 27.21
N ALA A 52 -6.48 6.88 26.67
CA ALA A 52 -6.24 5.50 27.11
C ALA A 52 -5.70 5.45 28.54
N LEU A 53 -4.72 6.31 28.87
CA LEU A 53 -4.13 6.40 30.18
C LEU A 53 -5.15 6.78 31.28
N THR A 54 -6.09 7.67 30.95
CA THR A 54 -7.15 8.11 31.88
C THR A 54 -8.38 7.18 31.91
N GLY A 55 -8.42 6.15 31.08
CA GLY A 55 -9.54 5.22 30.97
C GLY A 55 -10.79 5.75 30.29
N TYR A 56 -10.74 6.98 29.71
CA TYR A 56 -11.85 7.59 28.98
C TYR A 56 -11.89 7.27 27.50
N ILE A 57 -11.02 6.34 27.03
CA ILE A 57 -10.99 5.97 25.62
C ILE A 57 -12.23 5.15 25.25
N THR A 58 -12.87 5.53 24.16
CA THR A 58 -14.07 4.87 23.63
C THR A 58 -13.85 4.39 22.21
N LEU A 59 -14.65 3.42 21.75
CA LEU A 59 -14.52 2.83 20.44
C LEU A 59 -14.65 3.86 19.31
N TRP A 60 -15.52 4.84 19.44
CA TRP A 60 -15.70 5.88 18.43
C TRP A 60 -14.47 6.79 18.28
N GLN A 61 -13.75 7.09 19.38
CA GLN A 61 -12.52 7.89 19.36
C GLN A 61 -11.40 7.12 18.63
N VAL A 62 -11.29 5.82 18.86
CA VAL A 62 -10.38 4.94 18.09
C VAL A 62 -10.77 4.93 16.61
N GLY A 63 -12.08 4.88 16.30
CA GLY A 63 -12.59 4.96 14.93
C GLY A 63 -12.22 6.27 14.23
N VAL A 64 -12.39 7.41 14.90
CA VAL A 64 -11.96 8.72 14.38
C VAL A 64 -10.44 8.73 14.16
N GLY A 65 -9.66 8.23 15.11
CA GLY A 65 -8.21 8.09 14.96
C GLY A 65 -7.82 7.23 13.74
N ALA A 66 -8.55 6.14 13.48
CA ALA A 66 -8.35 5.28 12.33
C ALA A 66 -8.62 6.02 11.00
N VAL A 67 -9.71 6.80 10.90
CA VAL A 67 -10.01 7.62 9.72
C VAL A 67 -8.93 8.68 9.49
N VAL A 68 -8.51 9.38 10.53
CA VAL A 68 -7.43 10.39 10.45
C VAL A 68 -6.12 9.74 10.00
N ASN A 69 -5.75 8.59 10.59
CA ASN A 69 -4.57 7.84 10.17
C ASN A 69 -4.65 7.43 8.69
N GLY A 70 -5.81 6.97 8.23
CA GLY A 70 -6.04 6.61 6.83
C GLY A 70 -5.89 7.79 5.87
N PHE A 71 -6.42 8.96 6.25
CA PHE A 71 -6.25 10.21 5.49
C PHE A 71 -4.77 10.60 5.37
N LEU A 72 -4.06 10.61 6.50
CA LEU A 72 -2.64 10.94 6.54
C LEU A 72 -1.78 9.91 5.80
N PHE A 73 -2.11 8.63 5.89
CA PHE A 73 -1.45 7.58 5.12
C PHE A 73 -1.61 7.77 3.61
N SER A 74 -2.81 8.13 3.16
CA SER A 74 -3.07 8.44 1.74
C SER A 74 -2.25 9.64 1.27
N ALA A 75 -2.15 10.68 2.09
CA ALA A 75 -1.35 11.87 1.81
C ALA A 75 0.15 11.56 1.78
N ASP A 76 0.67 10.84 2.78
CA ASP A 76 2.07 10.42 2.86
C ASP A 76 2.47 9.63 1.61
N PHE A 77 1.65 8.66 1.21
CA PHE A 77 1.94 7.79 0.07
C PHE A 77 2.21 8.58 -1.22
N ALA A 78 1.36 9.56 -1.56
CA ALA A 78 1.51 10.37 -2.76
C ALA A 78 2.66 11.38 -2.64
N ILE A 79 2.70 12.15 -1.54
CA ILE A 79 3.62 13.25 -1.34
C ILE A 79 5.05 12.75 -1.17
N ARG A 80 5.25 11.68 -0.38
CA ARG A 80 6.56 11.09 -0.13
C ARG A 80 7.20 10.54 -1.40
N ARG A 81 6.43 9.85 -2.24
CA ARG A 81 6.94 9.34 -3.53
C ARG A 81 7.28 10.44 -4.52
N MET A 82 6.51 11.53 -4.54
CA MET A 82 6.84 12.71 -5.33
C MET A 82 8.17 13.33 -4.87
N LEU A 83 8.33 13.51 -3.56
CA LEU A 83 9.55 14.07 -2.97
C LEU A 83 10.77 13.18 -3.22
N LEU A 84 10.63 11.86 -3.05
CA LEU A 84 11.70 10.89 -3.35
C LEU A 84 12.11 10.96 -4.82
N GLY A 85 11.15 11.04 -5.73
CA GLY A 85 11.43 11.15 -7.16
C GLY A 85 12.17 12.43 -7.54
N GLU A 86 11.88 13.55 -6.87
CA GLU A 86 12.58 14.81 -7.07
C GLU A 86 14.02 14.76 -6.54
N VAL A 87 14.21 14.24 -5.33
CA VAL A 87 15.54 14.15 -4.70
C VAL A 87 16.45 13.15 -5.42
N ALA A 88 15.92 12.00 -5.83
CA ALA A 88 16.71 10.96 -6.49
C ALA A 88 17.04 11.30 -7.96
N GLY A 89 16.18 12.08 -8.61
CA GLY A 89 16.25 12.33 -10.05
C GLY A 89 15.98 11.09 -10.89
N MET A 90 15.83 11.27 -12.21
CA MET A 90 15.44 10.19 -13.13
C MET A 90 16.44 9.03 -13.17
N ARG A 91 17.74 9.33 -13.00
CA ARG A 91 18.82 8.33 -13.09
C ARG A 91 18.79 7.30 -11.96
N ARG A 92 18.34 7.69 -10.75
CA ARG A 92 18.33 6.84 -9.55
C ARG A 92 16.91 6.53 -9.06
N LEU A 93 15.91 6.86 -9.88
CA LEU A 93 14.49 6.72 -9.50
C LEU A 93 14.13 5.29 -9.10
N GLY A 94 14.52 4.29 -9.91
CA GLY A 94 14.23 2.89 -9.63
C GLY A 94 14.82 2.42 -8.29
N ALA A 95 16.06 2.83 -7.98
CA ALA A 95 16.71 2.51 -6.71
C ALA A 95 16.00 3.21 -5.53
N ALA A 96 15.63 4.47 -5.67
CA ALA A 96 14.92 5.22 -4.63
C ALA A 96 13.53 4.62 -4.34
N MET A 97 12.77 4.26 -5.38
CA MET A 97 11.47 3.62 -5.23
C MET A 97 11.59 2.18 -4.69
N GLY A 98 12.68 1.46 -5.05
CA GLY A 98 12.99 0.16 -4.48
C GLY A 98 13.29 0.24 -2.97
N LEU A 99 14.07 1.23 -2.55
CA LEU A 99 14.36 1.47 -1.13
C LEU A 99 13.10 1.89 -0.34
N ASP A 100 12.25 2.73 -0.92
CA ASP A 100 10.94 3.09 -0.36
C ASP A 100 10.06 1.85 -0.17
N SER A 101 10.01 0.99 -1.18
CA SER A 101 9.27 -0.27 -1.14
C SER A 101 9.83 -1.23 -0.09
N ALA A 102 11.16 -1.37 0.00
CA ALA A 102 11.84 -2.19 1.00
C ALA A 102 11.52 -1.71 2.42
N THR A 103 11.60 -0.39 2.67
CA THR A 103 11.26 0.21 3.97
C THR A 103 9.79 -0.03 4.32
N ASN A 104 8.88 0.14 3.36
CA ASN A 104 7.46 -0.09 3.56
C ASN A 104 7.16 -1.56 3.89
N ASN A 105 7.80 -2.50 3.19
CA ASN A 105 7.62 -3.93 3.46
C ASN A 105 8.25 -4.35 4.79
N ALA A 106 9.42 -3.80 5.15
CA ALA A 106 10.03 -4.03 6.45
C ALA A 106 9.13 -3.54 7.60
N THR A 107 8.53 -2.36 7.47
CA THR A 107 7.60 -1.84 8.47
C THR A 107 6.29 -2.62 8.54
N ARG A 108 5.80 -3.15 7.42
CA ARG A 108 4.63 -4.05 7.39
C ARG A 108 4.89 -5.39 8.09
N MET A 109 6.13 -5.89 8.04
CA MET A 109 6.55 -7.11 8.75
C MET A 109 6.75 -6.83 10.25
N VAL A 110 7.53 -5.81 10.58
CA VAL A 110 7.94 -5.52 11.97
C VAL A 110 6.84 -4.82 12.77
N GLY A 111 6.03 -3.98 12.12
CA GLY A 111 4.99 -3.16 12.77
C GLY A 111 3.98 -3.97 13.59
N PRO A 112 3.30 -4.97 13.03
CA PRO A 112 2.36 -5.81 13.78
C PRO A 112 3.01 -6.60 14.91
N LEU A 113 4.25 -7.07 14.74
CA LEU A 113 5.02 -7.77 15.78
C LEU A 113 5.30 -6.84 16.96
N LEU A 114 5.86 -5.66 16.70
CA LEU A 114 6.12 -4.66 17.74
C LEU A 114 4.83 -4.18 18.38
N GLY A 115 3.80 -3.91 17.57
CA GLY A 115 2.49 -3.47 18.06
C GLY A 115 1.87 -4.49 19.01
N GLY A 116 1.94 -5.79 18.67
CA GLY A 116 1.44 -6.89 19.51
C GLY A 116 2.21 -7.00 20.82
N VAL A 117 3.55 -6.96 20.79
CA VAL A 117 4.40 -7.01 21.99
C VAL A 117 4.14 -5.82 22.90
N VAL A 118 4.08 -4.59 22.35
CA VAL A 118 3.80 -3.38 23.12
C VAL A 118 2.40 -3.41 23.72
N TYR A 119 1.41 -3.85 22.96
CA TYR A 119 0.04 -3.98 23.44
C TYR A 119 -0.06 -5.02 24.58
N GLN A 120 0.63 -6.13 24.46
CA GLN A 120 0.66 -7.16 25.50
C GLN A 120 1.38 -6.71 26.79
N ALA A 121 2.47 -5.93 26.63
CA ALA A 121 3.29 -5.49 27.76
C ALA A 121 2.74 -4.27 28.49
N VAL A 122 2.20 -3.30 27.77
CA VAL A 122 1.84 -1.97 28.30
C VAL A 122 0.38 -1.59 27.99
N GLY A 123 -0.35 -2.40 27.23
CA GLY A 123 -1.74 -2.11 26.87
C GLY A 123 -1.90 -1.16 25.68
N LEU A 124 -3.12 -0.62 25.56
CA LEU A 124 -3.50 0.28 24.47
C LEU A 124 -2.76 1.62 24.55
N GLU A 125 -2.56 2.12 25.77
CA GLU A 125 -1.81 3.34 26.06
C GLU A 125 -0.37 3.24 25.55
N GLY A 126 0.33 2.13 25.80
CA GLY A 126 1.68 1.90 25.27
C GLY A 126 1.74 1.93 23.75
N THR A 127 0.73 1.38 23.09
CA THR A 127 0.65 1.38 21.62
C THR A 127 0.53 2.81 21.06
N TYR A 128 -0.32 3.65 21.65
CA TYR A 128 -0.45 5.04 21.22
C TYR A 128 0.75 5.90 21.60
N LEU A 129 1.41 5.62 22.73
CA LEU A 129 2.67 6.28 23.11
C LEU A 129 3.77 6.02 22.07
N VAL A 130 3.94 4.77 21.65
CA VAL A 130 4.89 4.43 20.56
C VAL A 130 4.53 5.14 19.27
N GLY A 131 3.24 5.19 18.91
CA GLY A 131 2.76 5.92 17.74
C GLY A 131 3.09 7.43 17.81
N PHE A 132 2.89 8.04 18.98
CA PHE A 132 3.27 9.44 19.24
C PHE A 132 4.78 9.67 19.07
N VAL A 133 5.61 8.88 19.74
CA VAL A 133 7.07 9.01 19.69
C VAL A 133 7.59 8.84 18.27
N LEU A 134 7.16 7.81 17.56
CA LEU A 134 7.62 7.55 16.18
C LEU A 134 7.18 8.64 15.21
N SER A 135 5.94 9.13 15.29
CA SER A 135 5.46 10.21 14.43
C SER A 135 6.15 11.55 14.75
N ALA A 136 6.43 11.84 16.03
CA ALA A 136 7.17 13.03 16.45
C ALA A 136 8.63 12.98 15.96
N LEU A 137 9.29 11.83 16.08
CA LEU A 137 10.65 11.63 15.54
C LEU A 137 10.67 11.77 14.01
N ALA A 138 9.71 11.22 13.30
CA ALA A 138 9.60 11.39 11.86
C ALA A 138 9.39 12.85 11.47
N ALA A 139 8.54 13.59 12.20
CA ALA A 139 8.35 15.03 11.99
C ALA A 139 9.64 15.81 12.20
N LEU A 140 10.41 15.49 13.25
CA LEU A 140 11.71 16.11 13.54
C LEU A 140 12.72 15.85 12.41
N MET A 141 12.77 14.61 11.87
CA MET A 141 13.64 14.26 10.75
C MET A 141 13.28 15.05 9.48
N ILE A 142 12.00 15.15 9.15
CA ILE A 142 11.52 15.96 8.01
C ILE A 142 11.80 17.46 8.23
N ALA A 143 11.68 17.96 9.47
CA ALA A 143 12.02 19.36 9.79
C ALA A 143 13.49 19.68 9.59
N ARG A 144 14.40 18.71 9.74
CA ARG A 144 15.85 18.87 9.51
C ARG A 144 16.26 18.70 8.05
N LEU A 145 15.38 18.20 7.20
CA LEU A 145 15.69 17.96 5.80
C LEU A 145 15.84 19.30 5.05
N SER A 146 17.02 19.61 4.54
CA SER A 146 17.28 20.81 3.73
C SER A 146 16.99 20.55 2.25
N VAL A 147 15.73 20.21 1.92
CA VAL A 147 15.33 20.08 0.52
C VAL A 147 14.57 21.35 0.14
N ASP A 148 15.13 22.10 -0.79
CA ASP A 148 14.42 23.18 -1.50
C ASP A 148 13.39 22.54 -2.44
N SER A 149 12.28 22.07 -1.88
CA SER A 149 11.11 21.81 -2.70
C SER A 149 10.52 23.18 -3.02
N SER A 150 10.99 23.77 -4.11
CA SER A 150 10.38 24.99 -4.65
C SER A 150 8.88 24.75 -4.76
N ALA A 151 8.09 25.62 -4.12
CA ALA A 151 6.65 25.59 -4.28
C ALA A 151 6.37 25.68 -5.79
N PRO A 152 5.65 24.73 -6.37
CA PRO A 152 5.30 24.82 -7.77
C PRO A 152 4.54 26.15 -7.99
N PRO A 153 4.60 26.75 -9.20
CA PRO A 153 3.92 28.00 -9.47
C PRO A 153 2.44 27.85 -9.15
N VAL A 154 1.88 28.86 -8.44
CA VAL A 154 0.48 28.88 -8.02
C VAL A 154 -0.41 28.69 -9.24
N ARG A 155 -1.05 27.53 -9.35
CA ARG A 155 -2.02 27.27 -10.40
C ARG A 155 -3.39 27.79 -9.99
N THR A 156 -4.00 28.57 -10.88
CA THR A 156 -5.33 29.17 -10.68
C THR A 156 -6.49 28.24 -11.06
N SER A 157 -6.20 27.02 -11.55
CA SER A 157 -7.20 26.04 -11.96
C SER A 157 -8.00 25.49 -10.76
N SER A 158 -9.27 25.13 -10.98
CA SER A 158 -10.11 24.51 -9.95
C SER A 158 -9.64 23.06 -9.67
N LEU A 159 -9.89 22.56 -8.46
CA LEU A 159 -9.56 21.17 -8.07
C LEU A 159 -10.19 20.14 -9.03
N LEU A 160 -11.44 20.38 -9.43
CA LEU A 160 -12.16 19.50 -10.36
C LEU A 160 -11.52 19.50 -11.75
N ALA A 161 -11.12 20.68 -12.25
CA ALA A 161 -10.42 20.77 -13.54
C ALA A 161 -9.11 20.00 -13.53
N ASP A 162 -8.36 20.04 -12.42
CA ASP A 162 -7.11 19.32 -12.24
C ASP A 162 -7.32 17.79 -12.21
N ILE A 163 -8.36 17.30 -11.54
CA ILE A 163 -8.72 15.88 -11.54
C ILE A 163 -9.12 15.43 -12.96
N ILE A 164 -9.95 16.22 -13.64
CA ILE A 164 -10.38 15.91 -15.00
C ILE A 164 -9.18 15.88 -15.97
N GLU A 165 -8.23 16.81 -15.81
CA GLU A 165 -7.00 16.81 -16.61
C GLU A 165 -6.16 15.55 -16.36
N GLY A 166 -6.01 15.12 -15.10
CA GLY A 166 -5.36 13.85 -14.73
C GLY A 166 -6.05 12.65 -15.40
N LEU A 167 -7.37 12.57 -15.33
CA LEU A 167 -8.16 11.50 -15.97
C LEU A 167 -8.04 11.51 -17.50
N ARG A 168 -8.03 12.70 -18.10
CA ARG A 168 -7.84 12.87 -19.54
C ARG A 168 -6.47 12.38 -19.97
N TYR A 169 -5.42 12.72 -19.22
CA TYR A 169 -4.06 12.23 -19.46
C TYR A 169 -3.98 10.71 -19.36
N ILE A 170 -4.54 10.11 -18.31
CA ILE A 170 -4.56 8.66 -18.14
C ILE A 170 -5.20 7.98 -19.34
N ARG A 171 -6.32 8.51 -19.85
CA ARG A 171 -6.99 7.96 -21.04
C ARG A 171 -6.15 8.07 -22.32
N SER A 172 -5.28 9.07 -22.42
CA SER A 172 -4.40 9.26 -23.57
C SER A 172 -3.10 8.45 -23.50
N ASN A 173 -2.66 8.04 -22.29
CA ASN A 173 -1.43 7.27 -22.09
C ASN A 173 -1.76 5.80 -21.79
N ARG A 174 -1.53 4.93 -22.78
CA ARG A 174 -1.85 3.50 -22.71
C ARG A 174 -1.09 2.77 -21.60
N VAL A 175 0.17 3.15 -21.34
CA VAL A 175 1.00 2.51 -20.29
C VAL A 175 0.48 2.90 -18.91
N VAL A 176 0.21 4.18 -18.66
CA VAL A 176 -0.33 4.65 -17.38
C VAL A 176 -1.70 4.02 -17.11
N MET A 177 -2.57 3.95 -18.13
CA MET A 177 -3.86 3.27 -18.01
C MET A 177 -3.70 1.80 -17.64
N ALA A 178 -2.81 1.07 -18.32
CA ALA A 178 -2.55 -0.34 -18.02
C ALA A 178 -2.01 -0.54 -16.58
N VAL A 179 -1.10 0.32 -16.12
CA VAL A 179 -0.57 0.27 -14.74
C VAL A 179 -1.71 0.45 -13.73
N LEU A 180 -2.61 1.40 -13.95
CA LEU A 180 -3.74 1.64 -13.04
C LEU A 180 -4.75 0.48 -13.06
N VAL A 181 -5.06 -0.06 -14.24
CA VAL A 181 -5.96 -1.24 -14.37
C VAL A 181 -5.36 -2.45 -13.68
N ILE A 182 -4.06 -2.75 -13.88
CA ILE A 182 -3.39 -3.86 -13.18
C ILE A 182 -3.36 -3.58 -11.67
N THR A 183 -3.20 -2.32 -11.23
CA THR A 183 -3.27 -1.96 -9.82
C THR A 183 -4.63 -2.29 -9.20
N VAL A 184 -5.72 -1.90 -9.83
CA VAL A 184 -7.08 -2.24 -9.38
C VAL A 184 -7.26 -3.76 -9.34
N LEU A 185 -6.83 -4.46 -10.40
CA LEU A 185 -6.89 -5.91 -10.48
C LEU A 185 -6.17 -6.57 -9.30
N MET A 186 -4.94 -6.17 -9.01
CA MET A 186 -4.13 -6.75 -7.93
C MET A 186 -4.76 -6.48 -6.57
N ASN A 187 -5.23 -5.25 -6.32
CA ASN A 187 -5.86 -4.90 -5.06
C ASN A 187 -7.22 -5.55 -4.86
N PHE A 188 -7.96 -5.81 -5.93
CA PHE A 188 -9.28 -6.44 -5.84
C PHE A 188 -9.20 -7.98 -5.81
N PHE A 189 -8.37 -8.60 -6.66
CA PHE A 189 -8.34 -10.05 -6.82
C PHE A 189 -7.22 -10.76 -6.06
N ALA A 190 -6.03 -10.15 -5.93
CA ALA A 190 -4.88 -10.81 -5.31
C ALA A 190 -4.81 -10.52 -3.80
N PHE A 191 -4.68 -9.26 -3.39
CA PHE A 191 -4.36 -8.90 -2.01
C PHE A 191 -5.42 -9.22 -0.93
N PRO A 192 -6.70 -9.44 -1.25
CA PRO A 192 -7.67 -9.88 -0.24
C PRO A 192 -7.31 -11.19 0.47
N PHE A 193 -6.42 -12.02 -0.10
CA PHE A 193 -5.92 -13.24 0.55
C PHE A 193 -5.29 -12.97 1.93
N LEU A 194 -4.71 -11.77 2.15
CA LEU A 194 -4.10 -11.39 3.41
C LEU A 194 -5.09 -11.49 4.59
N GLY A 195 -6.35 -11.15 4.36
CA GLY A 195 -7.42 -11.31 5.36
C GLY A 195 -7.81 -12.77 5.62
N MET A 196 -7.49 -13.67 4.68
CA MET A 196 -7.83 -15.09 4.78
C MET A 196 -6.69 -15.96 5.33
N ILE A 197 -5.46 -15.42 5.48
CA ILE A 197 -4.31 -16.15 6.04
C ILE A 197 -4.64 -16.76 7.42
N PRO A 198 -5.24 -16.02 8.39
CA PRO A 198 -5.57 -16.59 9.69
C PRO A 198 -6.62 -17.72 9.59
N VAL A 199 -7.57 -17.58 8.67
CA VAL A 199 -8.63 -18.59 8.47
C VAL A 199 -8.02 -19.88 7.89
N ILE A 200 -7.20 -19.78 6.84
CA ILE A 200 -6.51 -20.93 6.24
C ILE A 200 -5.54 -21.56 7.25
N GLY A 201 -4.78 -20.73 7.98
CA GLY A 201 -3.84 -21.20 8.99
C GLY A 201 -4.53 -22.01 10.09
N LYS A 202 -5.68 -21.54 10.59
CA LYS A 202 -6.43 -22.20 11.66
C LYS A 202 -7.24 -23.39 11.15
N ASP A 203 -8.05 -23.20 10.11
CA ASP A 203 -9.11 -24.15 9.74
C ASP A 203 -8.63 -25.23 8.76
N ILE A 204 -7.56 -24.98 7.98
CA ILE A 204 -7.04 -25.91 6.98
C ILE A 204 -5.69 -26.48 7.37
N LEU A 205 -4.77 -25.62 7.82
CA LEU A 205 -3.42 -26.05 8.21
C LEU A 205 -3.32 -26.45 9.69
N HIS A 206 -4.36 -26.21 10.49
CA HIS A 206 -4.45 -26.49 11.93
C HIS A 206 -3.25 -25.96 12.72
N LEU A 207 -2.81 -24.74 12.40
CA LEU A 207 -1.62 -24.11 12.98
C LEU A 207 -1.95 -23.38 14.27
N GLU A 208 -0.96 -23.37 15.16
CA GLU A 208 -0.96 -22.47 16.32
C GLU A 208 -0.82 -21.00 15.89
N PRO A 209 -1.30 -20.03 16.70
CA PRO A 209 -1.25 -18.59 16.35
C PRO A 209 0.15 -18.09 16.00
N SER A 210 1.21 -18.61 16.62
CA SER A 210 2.60 -18.28 16.32
C SER A 210 2.99 -18.65 14.89
N LEU A 211 2.62 -19.84 14.42
CA LEU A 211 2.88 -20.30 13.06
C LEU A 211 2.03 -19.56 12.01
N ILE A 212 0.81 -19.15 12.38
CA ILE A 212 0.00 -18.25 11.54
C ILE A 212 0.73 -16.91 11.36
N GLY A 213 1.38 -16.41 12.42
CA GLY A 213 2.22 -15.21 12.35
C GLY A 213 3.40 -15.38 11.39
N VAL A 214 4.08 -16.52 11.39
CA VAL A 214 5.15 -16.86 10.45
C VAL A 214 4.61 -16.91 9.02
N LEU A 215 3.45 -17.51 8.81
CA LEU A 215 2.79 -17.58 7.50
C LEU A 215 2.48 -16.18 6.96
N ALA A 216 1.95 -15.30 7.80
CA ALA A 216 1.65 -13.91 7.43
C ALA A 216 2.93 -13.07 7.18
N ALA A 217 4.04 -13.40 7.87
CA ALA A 217 5.32 -12.70 7.70
C ALA A 217 6.08 -13.14 6.44
N ALA A 218 5.81 -14.34 5.91
CA ALA A 218 6.53 -14.91 4.76
C ALA A 218 6.42 -14.02 3.51
N ASP A 219 5.23 -13.50 3.21
CA ASP A 219 5.00 -12.55 2.11
C ASP A 219 5.85 -11.27 2.28
N GLY A 220 5.86 -10.71 3.49
CA GLY A 220 6.66 -9.53 3.83
C GLY A 220 8.16 -9.76 3.69
N CYS A 221 8.66 -10.92 4.13
CA CYS A 221 10.07 -11.31 3.98
C CYS A 221 10.46 -11.41 2.50
N GLY A 222 9.65 -12.11 1.70
CA GLY A 222 9.86 -12.19 0.25
C GLY A 222 9.86 -10.83 -0.42
N ALA A 223 8.92 -9.95 -0.03
CA ALA A 223 8.82 -8.61 -0.57
C ALA A 223 10.02 -7.73 -0.19
N LEU A 224 10.55 -7.87 1.01
CA LEU A 224 11.77 -7.16 1.44
C LEU A 224 12.97 -7.55 0.58
N PHE A 225 13.22 -8.85 0.41
CA PHE A 225 14.31 -9.34 -0.45
C PHE A 225 14.13 -8.92 -1.90
N GLY A 226 12.92 -9.07 -2.43
CA GLY A 226 12.60 -8.65 -3.80
C GLY A 226 12.79 -7.16 -4.02
N ALA A 227 12.43 -6.31 -3.05
CA ALA A 227 12.63 -4.87 -3.15
C ALA A 227 14.12 -4.49 -3.20
N ILE A 228 14.98 -5.17 -2.44
CA ILE A 228 16.43 -4.98 -2.49
C ILE A 228 16.97 -5.39 -3.86
N VAL A 229 16.55 -6.55 -4.38
CA VAL A 229 16.96 -7.02 -5.72
C VAL A 229 16.53 -6.02 -6.79
N VAL A 230 15.29 -5.55 -6.74
CA VAL A 230 14.79 -4.53 -7.68
C VAL A 230 15.58 -3.23 -7.55
N ALA A 231 15.87 -2.77 -6.33
CA ALA A 231 16.63 -1.53 -6.11
C ALA A 231 18.03 -1.58 -6.71
N VAL A 232 18.69 -2.74 -6.66
CA VAL A 232 20.08 -2.93 -7.13
C VAL A 232 20.14 -3.20 -8.65
N PHE A 233 19.24 -4.04 -9.18
CA PHE A 233 19.37 -4.60 -10.52
C PHE A 233 18.36 -4.03 -11.54
N ALA A 234 17.32 -3.28 -11.13
CA ALA A 234 16.33 -2.81 -12.07
C ALA A 234 16.87 -1.73 -13.01
N GLN A 235 16.87 -2.04 -14.30
CA GLN A 235 17.17 -1.10 -15.37
C GLN A 235 15.89 -0.59 -16.02
N SER A 236 15.88 0.64 -16.51
CA SER A 236 14.68 1.30 -17.06
C SER A 236 14.03 0.54 -18.21
N VAL A 237 14.84 -0.19 -19.01
CA VAL A 237 14.36 -1.01 -20.13
C VAL A 237 13.44 -2.15 -19.66
N TYR A 238 13.62 -2.64 -18.43
CA TYR A 238 12.89 -3.79 -17.90
C TYR A 238 11.73 -3.42 -16.98
N TYR A 239 11.48 -2.15 -16.67
CA TYR A 239 10.47 -1.72 -15.68
C TYR A 239 9.08 -2.31 -15.96
N ARG A 240 8.60 -2.29 -17.20
CA ARG A 240 7.30 -2.84 -17.58
C ARG A 240 7.25 -4.36 -17.39
N ARG A 241 8.31 -5.06 -17.80
CA ARG A 241 8.42 -6.51 -17.63
C ARG A 241 8.46 -6.91 -16.16
N ILE A 242 9.26 -6.22 -15.33
CA ILE A 242 9.33 -6.46 -13.89
C ILE A 242 7.95 -6.27 -13.25
N PHE A 243 7.20 -5.26 -13.65
CA PHE A 243 5.84 -4.99 -13.18
C PHE A 243 4.88 -6.13 -13.51
N VAL A 244 4.86 -6.58 -14.76
CA VAL A 244 3.97 -7.65 -15.24
C VAL A 244 4.36 -9.00 -14.64
N ILE A 245 5.65 -9.35 -14.66
CA ILE A 245 6.14 -10.60 -14.08
C ILE A 245 5.86 -10.63 -12.58
N GLY A 246 6.13 -9.52 -11.87
CA GLY A 246 5.82 -9.40 -10.45
C GLY A 246 4.33 -9.63 -10.16
N SER A 247 3.43 -9.00 -10.92
CA SER A 247 1.98 -9.20 -10.80
C SER A 247 1.56 -10.64 -11.05
N THR A 248 2.16 -11.28 -12.06
CA THR A 248 1.88 -12.68 -12.39
C THR A 248 2.36 -13.62 -11.29
N ILE A 249 3.58 -13.42 -10.77
CA ILE A 249 4.13 -14.22 -9.66
C ILE A 249 3.22 -14.14 -8.44
N VAL A 250 2.73 -12.94 -8.07
CA VAL A 250 1.80 -12.80 -6.93
C VAL A 250 0.52 -13.60 -7.14
N LEU A 251 -0.14 -13.45 -8.30
CA LEU A 251 -1.39 -14.17 -8.58
C LEU A 251 -1.20 -15.68 -8.56
N VAL A 252 -0.12 -16.18 -9.18
CA VAL A 252 0.21 -17.62 -9.20
C VAL A 252 0.53 -18.11 -7.79
N ALA A 253 1.33 -17.37 -7.02
CA ALA A 253 1.68 -17.74 -5.66
C ALA A 253 0.44 -17.79 -4.76
N VAL A 254 -0.44 -16.78 -4.80
CA VAL A 254 -1.67 -16.76 -4.01
C VAL A 254 -2.61 -17.91 -4.43
N PHE A 255 -2.69 -18.23 -5.71
CA PHE A 255 -3.44 -19.40 -6.19
C PHE A 255 -2.86 -20.72 -5.65
N LEU A 256 -1.55 -20.91 -5.74
CA LEU A 256 -0.88 -22.12 -5.19
C LEU A 256 -1.00 -22.20 -3.67
N PHE A 257 -0.93 -21.06 -2.97
CA PHE A 257 -1.18 -20.99 -1.54
C PHE A 257 -2.59 -21.49 -1.19
N SER A 258 -3.61 -21.10 -1.97
CA SER A 258 -4.98 -21.55 -1.74
C SER A 258 -5.20 -23.06 -1.93
N LEU A 259 -4.33 -23.73 -2.67
CA LEU A 259 -4.36 -25.18 -2.88
C LEU A 259 -3.47 -25.95 -1.87
N SER A 260 -2.63 -25.24 -1.12
CA SER A 260 -1.66 -25.84 -0.22
C SER A 260 -2.30 -26.35 1.07
N GLY A 261 -2.10 -27.63 1.39
CA GLY A 261 -2.43 -28.23 2.68
C GLY A 261 -1.22 -28.45 3.59
N VAL A 262 -0.03 -27.93 3.22
CA VAL A 262 1.22 -28.15 3.97
C VAL A 262 1.86 -26.81 4.33
N PHE A 263 2.17 -26.63 5.63
CA PHE A 263 2.74 -25.37 6.14
C PHE A 263 4.02 -24.93 5.41
N GLY A 264 5.00 -25.84 5.26
CA GLY A 264 6.26 -25.52 4.59
C GLY A 264 6.09 -25.08 3.14
N LEU A 265 5.17 -25.72 2.40
CA LEU A 265 4.83 -25.33 1.03
C LEU A 265 4.15 -23.95 1.00
N SER A 266 3.20 -23.72 1.91
CA SER A 266 2.51 -22.43 2.04
C SER A 266 3.48 -21.28 2.29
N VAL A 267 4.43 -21.45 3.22
CA VAL A 267 5.48 -20.45 3.52
C VAL A 267 6.35 -20.21 2.28
N SER A 268 6.83 -21.26 1.60
CA SER A 268 7.69 -21.15 0.43
C SER A 268 7.01 -20.41 -0.72
N VAL A 269 5.75 -20.73 -0.97
CA VAL A 269 4.95 -20.10 -2.02
C VAL A 269 4.68 -18.63 -1.70
N LEU A 270 4.37 -18.28 -0.45
CA LEU A 270 4.18 -16.89 -0.04
C LEU A 270 5.49 -16.08 -0.08
N LEU A 271 6.63 -16.67 0.25
CA LEU A 271 7.95 -16.03 0.04
C LEU A 271 8.18 -15.66 -1.43
N ILE A 272 7.88 -16.58 -2.35
CA ILE A 272 7.98 -16.34 -3.80
C ILE A 272 6.96 -15.26 -4.23
N GLY A 273 5.74 -15.30 -3.70
CA GLY A 273 4.73 -14.27 -3.89
C GLY A 273 5.22 -12.90 -3.48
N GLY A 274 5.90 -12.83 -2.33
CA GLY A 274 6.53 -11.60 -1.83
C GLY A 274 7.58 -11.03 -2.78
N LEU A 275 8.42 -11.86 -3.41
CA LEU A 275 9.35 -11.38 -4.46
C LEU A 275 8.60 -10.70 -5.61
N GLY A 276 7.49 -11.30 -6.06
CA GLY A 276 6.62 -10.72 -7.07
C GLY A 276 5.98 -9.39 -6.62
N LEU A 277 5.54 -9.32 -5.34
CA LEU A 277 4.97 -8.13 -4.75
C LEU A 277 5.95 -6.94 -4.77
N ALA A 278 7.23 -7.18 -4.54
CA ALA A 278 8.26 -6.14 -4.64
C ALA A 278 8.38 -5.59 -6.07
N GLY A 279 8.39 -6.45 -7.08
CA GLY A 279 8.39 -6.06 -8.48
C GLY A 279 7.16 -5.22 -8.85
N PHE A 280 5.97 -5.70 -8.48
CA PHE A 280 4.72 -4.97 -8.65
C PHE A 280 4.74 -3.60 -7.95
N GLY A 281 4.97 -3.57 -6.63
CA GLY A 281 4.86 -2.36 -5.82
C GLY A 281 5.90 -1.28 -6.17
N THR A 282 7.15 -1.68 -6.48
CA THR A 282 8.21 -0.75 -6.87
C THR A 282 7.94 -0.18 -8.26
N MET A 283 7.63 -1.05 -9.23
CA MET A 283 7.46 -0.61 -10.62
C MET A 283 6.16 0.14 -10.86
N GLN A 284 5.12 -0.10 -10.09
CA GLN A 284 3.86 0.63 -10.11
C GLN A 284 4.06 2.16 -10.07
N SER A 285 4.79 2.64 -9.09
CA SER A 285 5.07 4.08 -8.93
C SER A 285 6.16 4.56 -9.87
N THR A 286 7.17 3.73 -10.13
CA THR A 286 8.28 4.04 -11.04
C THR A 286 7.76 4.28 -12.46
N LEU A 287 6.88 3.42 -12.98
CA LEU A 287 6.29 3.58 -14.30
C LEU A 287 5.46 4.86 -14.41
N ILE A 288 4.65 5.16 -13.39
CA ILE A 288 3.91 6.44 -13.39
C ILE A 288 4.87 7.63 -13.41
N PHE A 289 5.97 7.58 -12.64
CA PHE A 289 6.96 8.64 -12.63
C PHE A 289 7.64 8.85 -14.00
N VAL A 290 8.00 7.76 -14.66
CA VAL A 290 8.70 7.79 -15.97
C VAL A 290 7.77 8.25 -17.08
N GLU A 291 6.54 7.73 -17.10
CA GLU A 291 5.58 7.96 -18.19
C GLU A 291 4.79 9.26 -18.03
N THR A 292 4.84 9.92 -16.86
CA THR A 292 4.01 11.11 -16.59
C THR A 292 4.85 12.38 -16.49
N PRO A 293 4.50 13.45 -17.22
CA PRO A 293 5.14 14.75 -17.07
C PRO A 293 5.08 15.27 -15.64
N ALA A 294 6.13 15.96 -15.18
CA ALA A 294 6.25 16.46 -13.82
C ALA A 294 5.04 17.31 -13.39
N SER A 295 4.43 18.02 -14.34
CA SER A 295 3.31 18.94 -14.10
C SER A 295 2.00 18.28 -13.68
N ILE A 296 1.83 16.97 -13.87
CA ILE A 296 0.58 16.23 -13.56
C ILE A 296 0.82 14.94 -12.78
N ARG A 297 2.07 14.68 -12.35
CA ARG A 297 2.44 13.46 -11.59
C ARG A 297 1.65 13.27 -10.31
N GLY A 298 1.43 14.35 -9.56
CA GLY A 298 0.69 14.29 -8.32
C GLY A 298 -0.75 13.83 -8.54
N ARG A 299 -1.41 14.31 -9.59
CA ARG A 299 -2.78 13.92 -9.95
C ARG A 299 -2.85 12.43 -10.29
N VAL A 300 -1.91 11.95 -11.11
CA VAL A 300 -1.86 10.53 -11.50
C VAL A 300 -1.51 9.64 -10.31
N LEU A 301 -0.58 10.04 -9.43
CA LEU A 301 -0.26 9.34 -8.19
C LEU A 301 -1.44 9.36 -7.19
N GLY A 302 -2.22 10.43 -7.15
CA GLY A 302 -3.45 10.50 -6.38
C GLY A 302 -4.49 9.48 -6.86
N ILE A 303 -4.68 9.36 -8.18
CA ILE A 303 -5.57 8.34 -8.78
C ILE A 303 -5.02 6.93 -8.54
N LEU A 304 -3.70 6.72 -8.59
CA LEU A 304 -3.07 5.46 -8.19
C LEU A 304 -3.43 5.08 -6.75
N THR A 305 -3.41 6.04 -5.83
CA THR A 305 -3.78 5.81 -4.43
C THR A 305 -5.25 5.35 -4.31
N MET A 306 -6.16 5.93 -5.10
CA MET A 306 -7.55 5.47 -5.18
C MET A 306 -7.65 4.03 -5.71
N CYS A 307 -6.86 3.68 -6.74
CA CYS A 307 -6.80 2.32 -7.27
C CYS A 307 -6.33 1.31 -6.21
N ILE A 308 -5.35 1.68 -5.38
CA ILE A 308 -4.90 0.86 -4.23
C ILE A 308 -6.03 0.72 -3.20
N GLY A 309 -6.84 1.75 -3.02
CA GLY A 309 -8.02 1.76 -2.15
C GLY A 309 -9.12 0.76 -2.53
N THR A 310 -9.04 0.03 -3.64
CA THR A 310 -10.02 -1.01 -4.00
C THR A 310 -9.87 -2.31 -3.20
N MET A 311 -8.77 -2.50 -2.48
CA MET A 311 -8.50 -3.70 -1.66
C MET A 311 -9.60 -4.03 -0.63
N PRO A 312 -10.16 -3.09 0.15
CA PRO A 312 -11.26 -3.40 1.07
C PRO A 312 -12.50 -3.97 0.40
N ILE A 313 -12.80 -3.52 -0.83
CA ILE A 313 -13.93 -4.05 -1.61
C ILE A 313 -13.65 -5.51 -1.98
N GLY A 314 -12.43 -5.80 -2.43
CA GLY A 314 -11.99 -7.18 -2.67
C GLY A 314 -12.04 -8.06 -1.42
N MET A 315 -11.68 -7.51 -0.24
CA MET A 315 -11.80 -8.23 1.04
C MET A 315 -13.23 -8.58 1.41
N LEU A 316 -14.18 -7.67 1.18
CA LEU A 316 -15.60 -7.95 1.38
C LEU A 316 -16.07 -9.06 0.44
N VAL A 317 -15.71 -8.97 -0.84
CA VAL A 317 -16.11 -9.98 -1.85
C VAL A 317 -15.53 -11.35 -1.53
N VAL A 318 -14.23 -11.46 -1.22
CA VAL A 318 -13.64 -12.75 -0.85
C VAL A 318 -14.24 -13.31 0.42
N GLY A 319 -14.57 -12.46 1.42
CA GLY A 319 -15.27 -12.87 2.63
C GLY A 319 -16.64 -13.47 2.34
N LEU A 320 -17.47 -12.79 1.53
CA LEU A 320 -18.79 -13.30 1.12
C LEU A 320 -18.70 -14.62 0.36
N ILE A 321 -17.75 -14.76 -0.56
CA ILE A 321 -17.53 -16.01 -1.30
C ILE A 321 -17.03 -17.10 -0.33
N ALA A 322 -16.17 -16.77 0.63
CA ALA A 322 -15.62 -17.70 1.61
C ALA A 322 -16.70 -18.28 2.53
N ASP A 323 -17.73 -17.51 2.89
CA ASP A 323 -18.88 -17.99 3.67
C ASP A 323 -19.67 -19.08 2.93
N TRP A 324 -19.67 -19.07 1.58
CA TRP A 324 -20.42 -20.05 0.77
C TRP A 324 -19.61 -21.29 0.40
N ILE A 325 -18.34 -21.11 -0.01
CA ILE A 325 -17.52 -22.19 -0.56
C ILE A 325 -16.23 -22.48 0.21
N GLY A 326 -15.99 -21.76 1.31
CA GLY A 326 -14.78 -21.85 2.12
C GLY A 326 -13.66 -20.95 1.62
N ALA A 327 -12.75 -20.57 2.56
CA ALA A 327 -11.71 -19.57 2.33
C ALA A 327 -10.73 -19.95 1.19
N ALA A 328 -10.25 -21.19 1.16
CA ALA A 328 -9.32 -21.64 0.13
C ALA A 328 -9.90 -21.56 -1.29
N ARG A 329 -11.12 -22.07 -1.48
CA ARG A 329 -11.82 -22.02 -2.78
C ARG A 329 -12.15 -20.57 -3.18
N ALA A 330 -12.51 -19.72 -2.23
CA ALA A 330 -12.77 -18.31 -2.48
C ALA A 330 -11.52 -17.61 -3.05
N ILE A 331 -10.35 -17.84 -2.44
CA ILE A 331 -9.07 -17.31 -2.94
C ILE A 331 -8.75 -17.89 -4.32
N SER A 332 -8.94 -19.21 -4.54
CA SER A 332 -8.72 -19.84 -5.85
C SER A 332 -9.56 -19.17 -6.95
N VAL A 333 -10.86 -18.95 -6.70
CA VAL A 333 -11.76 -18.31 -7.66
C VAL A 333 -11.31 -16.86 -7.94
N MET A 334 -11.04 -16.08 -6.89
CA MET A 334 -10.59 -14.69 -7.04
C MET A 334 -9.30 -14.60 -7.86
N THR A 335 -8.30 -15.43 -7.54
CA THR A 335 -7.01 -15.40 -8.25
C THR A 335 -7.10 -15.90 -9.68
N LEU A 336 -7.92 -16.91 -9.97
CA LEU A 336 -8.18 -17.36 -11.35
C LEU A 336 -8.86 -16.26 -12.16
N CYS A 337 -9.86 -15.60 -11.62
CA CYS A 337 -10.46 -14.41 -12.25
C CYS A 337 -9.41 -13.32 -12.47
N GLY A 338 -8.56 -13.06 -11.47
CA GLY A 338 -7.47 -12.11 -11.58
C GLY A 338 -6.47 -12.44 -12.70
N MET A 339 -6.08 -13.72 -12.84
CA MET A 339 -5.20 -14.18 -13.92
C MET A 339 -5.86 -14.03 -15.30
N ALA A 340 -7.15 -14.38 -15.41
CA ALA A 340 -7.90 -14.22 -16.66
C ALA A 340 -7.97 -12.73 -17.07
N VAL A 341 -8.28 -11.83 -16.12
CA VAL A 341 -8.31 -10.38 -16.37
C VAL A 341 -6.91 -9.86 -16.71
N LEU A 342 -5.85 -10.29 -15.98
CA LEU A 342 -4.47 -9.89 -16.29
C LEU A 342 -4.09 -10.30 -17.72
N THR A 343 -4.41 -11.53 -18.12
CA THR A 343 -4.17 -12.02 -19.47
C THR A 343 -4.89 -11.15 -20.51
N ALA A 344 -6.17 -10.83 -20.28
CA ALA A 344 -6.94 -9.95 -21.16
C ALA A 344 -6.32 -8.55 -21.26
N VAL A 345 -5.86 -8.00 -20.12
CA VAL A 345 -5.14 -6.71 -20.06
C VAL A 345 -3.86 -6.77 -20.91
N LEU A 346 -3.05 -7.84 -20.77
CA LEU A 346 -1.81 -7.98 -21.52
C LEU A 346 -2.02 -8.24 -23.02
N VAL A 347 -3.15 -8.80 -23.40
CA VAL A 347 -3.53 -8.94 -24.82
C VAL A 347 -3.95 -7.60 -25.38
N HIS A 348 -4.70 -6.80 -24.63
CA HIS A 348 -5.19 -5.48 -25.04
C HIS A 348 -4.08 -4.42 -25.07
N TRP A 349 -3.22 -4.38 -24.04
CA TRP A 349 -2.10 -3.44 -23.93
C TRP A 349 -0.76 -4.15 -24.22
N ARG A 350 -0.46 -4.35 -25.51
CA ARG A 350 0.78 -5.01 -25.96
C ARG A 350 2.05 -4.27 -25.55
N GLU A 351 1.95 -2.98 -25.24
CA GLU A 351 3.03 -2.13 -24.77
C GLU A 351 3.60 -2.57 -23.39
N MET A 352 2.87 -3.40 -22.67
CA MET A 352 3.29 -3.92 -21.34
C MET A 352 4.10 -5.23 -21.41
N ARG A 353 4.24 -5.85 -22.57
CA ARG A 353 4.94 -7.13 -22.77
C ARG A 353 6.46 -7.02 -22.87
#